data_f50f5f0bde82376e058234c4484e2988
#
_entry.id   f50f5f0bde82376e058234c4484e2988
#
_cell.length_a   1.000
_cell.length_b   1.000
_cell.length_c   1.000
_cell.angle_alpha   90.00
_cell.angle_beta   90.00
_cell.angle_gamma   90.00
#
_symmetry.space_group_name_H-M   'P 1'
#
loop_
_entity.id
_entity.type
_entity.pdbx_description
1 polymer ?
#
loop_
_entity_poly.entity_id
_entity_poly.type
_entity_poly.pdbx_seq_one_letter_code
_entity_poly.pdbx_strand_id
1 'polypeptide(L)'
;MKNNFIYNSEFSNIYERPNINSNVSTQILFGENFSILKKSKNFYKIKIDTDNYVGFIKKFKLFNKYQTSHKIYVLKSKIYKLSKENKFTYAGKDLPFASKIQILNRYKSYLMFKKNFWIRKDDVKPINHKIKNFKYIVNLFRNVKYKWGGKTFKGVDCSGLVQIIYNYNNKFFPRDTVDQIKFKKGLKSKKKFKEGDIVFWKGHVGICLNSSEFIHAYGPRKKVLKMP
;
A
#
# COMPACT_ATOMS: atom_id res chain seq x y z
N MET A 1 -5.23 -27.82 1.76
CA MET A 1 -4.99 -26.72 2.72
C MET A 1 -4.65 -25.46 1.93
N LYS A 2 -5.36 -24.34 2.13
CA LYS A 2 -4.96 -23.05 1.53
C LYS A 2 -3.64 -22.63 2.18
N ASN A 3 -2.53 -22.73 1.46
CA ASN A 3 -1.23 -22.26 1.92
C ASN A 3 -1.27 -20.73 1.98
N ASN A 4 -1.52 -20.18 3.15
CA ASN A 4 -1.54 -18.74 3.41
C ASN A 4 -0.14 -18.29 3.80
N PHE A 5 0.42 -17.41 2.99
CA PHE A 5 1.74 -16.83 3.19
C PHE A 5 1.65 -15.34 3.54
N ILE A 6 2.74 -14.80 4.06
CA ILE A 6 2.90 -13.36 4.30
C ILE A 6 4.09 -12.83 3.50
N TYR A 7 3.94 -11.66 2.90
CA TYR A 7 5.02 -11.00 2.17
C TYR A 7 6.00 -10.34 3.16
N ASN A 8 7.28 -10.73 3.10
CA ASN A 8 8.28 -10.39 4.12
C ASN A 8 9.50 -9.63 3.53
N SER A 9 9.26 -8.80 2.53
CA SER A 9 10.19 -7.82 1.96
C SER A 9 9.49 -6.47 1.85
N GLU A 10 10.19 -5.38 1.57
CA GLU A 10 9.65 -4.01 1.64
C GLU A 10 8.35 -3.87 0.85
N PHE A 11 8.40 -4.15 -0.42
CA PHE A 11 7.27 -4.30 -1.35
C PHE A 11 7.76 -4.91 -2.66
N SER A 12 6.84 -5.40 -3.48
CA SER A 12 7.14 -5.89 -4.83
C SER A 12 6.04 -5.57 -5.82
N ASN A 13 6.40 -5.51 -7.09
CA ASN A 13 5.44 -5.41 -8.18
C ASN A 13 4.73 -6.75 -8.38
N ILE A 14 3.46 -6.65 -8.68
CA ILE A 14 2.61 -7.73 -9.19
C ILE A 14 2.37 -7.46 -10.67
N TYR A 15 2.62 -8.43 -11.50
CA TYR A 15 2.60 -8.33 -12.96
C TYR A 15 1.37 -8.99 -13.55
N GLU A 16 0.94 -8.52 -14.73
CA GLU A 16 -0.17 -9.13 -15.49
C GLU A 16 0.19 -10.53 -16.02
N ARG A 17 1.46 -10.72 -16.39
CA ARG A 17 2.00 -11.97 -16.94
C ARG A 17 3.23 -12.41 -16.15
N PRO A 18 3.65 -13.68 -16.20
CA PRO A 18 4.83 -14.19 -15.49
C PRO A 18 6.15 -13.73 -16.15
N ASN A 19 6.30 -12.45 -16.36
CA ASN A 19 7.43 -11.77 -16.99
C ASN A 19 7.67 -10.41 -16.30
N ILE A 20 8.93 -10.09 -15.97
CA ILE A 20 9.32 -8.80 -15.36
C ILE A 20 9.13 -7.61 -16.28
N ASN A 21 9.07 -7.82 -17.59
CA ASN A 21 8.81 -6.80 -18.62
C ASN A 21 7.31 -6.62 -18.90
N SER A 22 6.43 -7.41 -18.24
CA SER A 22 4.99 -7.22 -18.33
C SER A 22 4.56 -5.98 -17.55
N ASN A 23 3.37 -5.47 -17.87
CA ASN A 23 2.77 -4.38 -17.13
C ASN A 23 2.67 -4.71 -15.64
N VAL A 24 2.94 -3.71 -14.80
CA VAL A 24 2.70 -3.78 -13.37
C VAL A 24 1.22 -3.50 -13.12
N SER A 25 0.51 -4.46 -12.56
CA SER A 25 -0.91 -4.33 -12.23
C SER A 25 -1.12 -3.69 -10.87
N THR A 26 -0.32 -4.11 -9.87
CA THR A 26 -0.36 -3.58 -8.50
C THR A 26 0.97 -3.85 -7.78
N GLN A 27 1.00 -3.56 -6.49
CA GLN A 27 2.11 -3.90 -5.60
C GLN A 27 1.60 -4.66 -4.38
N ILE A 28 2.42 -5.56 -3.83
CA ILE A 28 2.23 -6.17 -2.52
C ILE A 28 3.17 -5.51 -1.52
N LEU A 29 2.66 -5.18 -0.32
CA LEU A 29 3.42 -4.52 0.74
C LEU A 29 3.88 -5.51 1.79
N PHE A 30 4.90 -5.14 2.56
CA PHE A 30 5.35 -5.91 3.72
C PHE A 30 4.16 -6.22 4.65
N GLY A 31 4.04 -7.49 5.04
CA GLY A 31 2.99 -7.95 5.94
C GLY A 31 1.61 -8.15 5.30
N GLU A 32 1.45 -7.97 3.98
CA GLU A 32 0.23 -8.41 3.31
C GLU A 32 0.22 -9.93 3.14
N ASN A 33 -0.93 -10.53 3.44
CA ASN A 33 -1.13 -11.96 3.26
C ASN A 33 -1.54 -12.27 1.82
N PHE A 34 -1.15 -13.47 1.37
CA PHE A 34 -1.50 -13.94 0.04
C PHE A 34 -1.56 -15.48 0.00
N SER A 35 -2.27 -16.00 -0.99
CA SER A 35 -2.27 -17.41 -1.33
C SER A 35 -1.65 -17.64 -2.71
N ILE A 36 -0.99 -18.79 -2.90
CA ILE A 36 -0.43 -19.20 -4.19
C ILE A 36 -1.49 -19.99 -4.95
N LEU A 37 -1.85 -19.50 -6.13
CA LEU A 37 -2.79 -20.16 -7.04
C LEU A 37 -2.08 -21.10 -8.02
N LYS A 38 -0.87 -20.71 -8.49
CA LYS A 38 -0.06 -21.52 -9.42
C LYS A 38 1.43 -21.22 -9.24
N LYS A 39 2.27 -22.24 -9.36
CA LYS A 39 3.73 -22.11 -9.37
C LYS A 39 4.24 -22.33 -10.80
N SER A 40 5.15 -21.47 -11.27
CA SER A 40 5.90 -21.64 -12.52
C SER A 40 7.40 -21.59 -12.23
N LYS A 41 8.28 -21.73 -13.24
CA LYS A 41 9.74 -21.76 -13.03
C LYS A 41 10.25 -20.56 -12.22
N ASN A 42 9.86 -19.34 -12.59
CA ASN A 42 10.41 -18.10 -12.00
C ASN A 42 9.35 -17.23 -11.29
N PHE A 43 8.06 -17.60 -11.31
CA PHE A 43 6.96 -16.81 -10.77
C PHE A 43 6.00 -17.64 -9.95
N TYR A 44 5.30 -16.96 -9.05
CA TYR A 44 4.05 -17.42 -8.43
C TYR A 44 2.89 -16.60 -8.99
N LYS A 45 1.79 -17.27 -9.39
CA LYS A 45 0.50 -16.62 -9.52
C LYS A 45 -0.12 -16.57 -8.13
N ILE A 46 -0.37 -15.39 -7.60
CA ILE A 46 -0.86 -15.21 -6.24
C ILE A 46 -2.19 -14.47 -6.22
N LYS A 47 -2.92 -14.63 -5.13
CA LYS A 47 -4.07 -13.83 -4.76
C LYS A 47 -3.74 -13.11 -3.46
N ILE A 48 -3.78 -11.78 -3.45
CA ILE A 48 -3.58 -10.94 -2.27
C ILE A 48 -4.88 -10.93 -1.45
N ASP A 49 -4.78 -11.20 -0.14
CA ASP A 49 -5.98 -11.33 0.72
C ASP A 49 -6.68 -9.98 0.96
N THR A 50 -5.93 -8.86 0.92
CA THR A 50 -6.45 -7.54 1.25
C THR A 50 -7.51 -7.04 0.27
N ASP A 51 -7.34 -7.33 -1.03
CA ASP A 51 -8.17 -6.80 -2.11
C ASP A 51 -8.61 -7.88 -3.12
N ASN A 52 -8.28 -9.14 -2.86
CA ASN A 52 -8.50 -10.28 -3.74
C ASN A 52 -7.79 -10.18 -5.10
N TYR A 53 -6.82 -9.27 -5.24
CA TYR A 53 -6.13 -9.06 -6.50
C TYR A 53 -5.30 -10.28 -6.91
N VAL A 54 -5.40 -10.67 -8.17
CA VAL A 54 -4.70 -11.82 -8.72
C VAL A 54 -3.67 -11.34 -9.75
N GLY A 55 -2.43 -11.82 -9.62
CA GLY A 55 -1.37 -11.50 -10.56
C GLY A 55 -0.11 -12.33 -10.30
N PHE A 56 0.96 -11.97 -10.98
CA PHE A 56 2.21 -12.73 -10.93
C PHE A 56 3.29 -11.96 -10.17
N ILE A 57 4.02 -12.67 -9.30
CA ILE A 57 5.17 -12.14 -8.58
C ILE A 57 6.39 -13.02 -8.87
N LYS A 58 7.57 -12.40 -9.04
CA LYS A 58 8.83 -13.15 -9.14
C LYS A 58 9.03 -13.98 -7.87
N LYS A 59 9.50 -15.23 -8.03
CA LYS A 59 9.74 -16.12 -6.88
C LYS A 59 10.65 -15.49 -5.83
N PHE A 60 10.32 -15.73 -4.59
CA PHE A 60 11.05 -15.31 -3.39
C PHE A 60 10.88 -16.35 -2.29
N LYS A 61 11.65 -16.22 -1.20
CA LYS A 61 11.51 -17.09 -0.03
C LYS A 61 10.14 -16.89 0.61
N LEU A 62 9.39 -17.98 0.72
CA LEU A 62 8.05 -17.98 1.33
C LEU A 62 8.16 -17.97 2.86
N PHE A 63 7.25 -17.25 3.47
CA PHE A 63 7.08 -17.21 4.92
C PHE A 63 5.63 -17.52 5.27
N ASN A 64 5.45 -18.42 6.23
CA ASN A 64 4.12 -18.72 6.74
C ASN A 64 3.50 -17.48 7.38
N LYS A 65 2.18 -17.38 7.28
CA LYS A 65 1.42 -16.29 7.89
C LYS A 65 1.69 -16.22 9.39
N TYR A 66 1.93 -15.01 9.88
CA TYR A 66 2.00 -14.69 11.30
C TYR A 66 1.07 -13.51 11.62
N GLN A 67 0.77 -13.34 12.90
CA GLN A 67 -0.10 -12.25 13.33
C GLN A 67 0.66 -10.92 13.32
N THR A 68 0.15 -9.95 12.59
CA THR A 68 0.66 -8.56 12.60
C THR A 68 -0.04 -7.77 13.71
N SER A 69 0.71 -6.93 14.41
CA SER A 69 0.24 -6.14 15.56
C SER A 69 0.22 -4.64 15.32
N HIS A 70 1.02 -4.16 14.36
CA HIS A 70 1.18 -2.74 14.04
C HIS A 70 1.21 -2.52 12.52
N LYS A 71 1.08 -1.26 12.13
CA LYS A 71 1.17 -0.82 10.72
C LYS A 71 1.91 0.50 10.60
N ILE A 72 2.58 0.70 9.46
CA ILE A 72 3.33 1.92 9.17
C ILE A 72 2.35 3.07 8.95
N TYR A 73 2.58 4.18 9.68
CA TYR A 73 1.72 5.36 9.72
C TYR A 73 2.27 6.53 8.89
N VAL A 74 3.58 6.56 8.66
CA VAL A 74 4.27 7.58 7.85
C VAL A 74 4.39 7.14 6.40
N LEU A 75 4.64 8.07 5.46
CA LEU A 75 4.76 7.75 4.03
C LEU A 75 5.79 6.64 3.77
N LYS A 76 6.93 6.72 4.47
CA LYS A 76 7.98 5.70 4.50
C LYS A 76 8.66 5.67 5.86
N SER A 77 8.88 4.49 6.39
CA SER A 77 9.62 4.25 7.64
C SER A 77 10.98 3.65 7.33
N LYS A 78 12.06 4.30 7.77
CA LYS A 78 13.43 3.80 7.62
C LYS A 78 13.63 2.53 8.44
N ILE A 79 14.29 1.54 7.84
CA ILE A 79 14.72 0.33 8.54
C ILE A 79 16.12 0.52 9.09
N TYR A 80 16.34 0.12 10.33
CA TYR A 80 17.61 0.24 11.02
C TYR A 80 18.14 -1.14 11.43
N LYS A 81 19.46 -1.22 11.60
CA LYS A 81 20.16 -2.32 12.28
C LYS A 81 20.77 -1.79 13.57
N LEU A 82 20.76 -2.62 14.61
CA LEU A 82 21.43 -2.34 15.87
C LEU A 82 22.81 -3.00 15.86
N SER A 83 23.88 -2.21 16.06
CA SER A 83 25.24 -2.71 16.17
C SER A 83 25.51 -3.30 17.58
N LYS A 84 26.64 -3.97 17.77
CA LYS A 84 27.10 -4.47 19.07
C LYS A 84 27.35 -3.33 20.08
N GLU A 85 27.71 -2.15 19.60
CA GLU A 85 27.94 -0.93 20.39
C GLU A 85 26.62 -0.17 20.67
N ASN A 86 25.45 -0.81 20.50
CA ASN A 86 24.13 -0.24 20.74
C ASN A 86 23.81 1.03 19.91
N LYS A 87 24.36 1.13 18.70
CA LYS A 87 24.08 2.20 17.74
C LYS A 87 23.13 1.73 16.63
N PHE A 88 22.13 2.54 16.33
CA PHE A 88 21.21 2.29 15.22
C PHE A 88 21.76 2.91 13.93
N THR A 89 21.93 2.08 12.89
CA THR A 89 22.38 2.50 11.56
C THR A 89 21.29 2.21 10.53
N TYR A 90 21.09 3.14 9.58
CA TYR A 90 20.12 2.96 8.50
C TYR A 90 20.53 1.78 7.59
N ALA A 91 19.60 0.87 7.34
CA ALA A 91 19.86 -0.35 6.58
C ALA A 91 19.72 -0.19 5.04
N GLY A 92 19.55 1.04 4.53
CA GLY A 92 19.35 1.30 3.11
C GLY A 92 17.97 0.91 2.57
N LYS A 93 17.00 0.64 3.45
CA LYS A 93 15.69 0.09 3.14
C LYS A 93 14.58 0.81 3.89
N ASP A 94 13.42 0.95 3.26
CA ASP A 94 12.26 1.62 3.84
C ASP A 94 10.99 0.76 3.71
N LEU A 95 10.13 0.77 4.72
CA LEU A 95 8.79 0.22 4.63
C LEU A 95 7.79 1.30 4.19
N PRO A 96 6.93 1.03 3.20
CA PRO A 96 5.91 1.97 2.78
C PRO A 96 4.75 2.09 3.79
N PHE A 97 4.02 3.21 3.71
CA PHE A 97 2.76 3.42 4.40
C PHE A 97 1.83 2.21 4.28
N ALA A 98 1.10 1.89 5.33
CA ALA A 98 0.19 0.76 5.45
C ALA A 98 0.85 -0.65 5.45
N SER A 99 2.18 -0.77 5.35
CA SER A 99 2.86 -2.04 5.64
C SER A 99 2.51 -2.54 7.03
N LYS A 100 2.28 -3.83 7.19
CA LYS A 100 1.86 -4.45 8.46
C LYS A 100 3.02 -5.24 9.04
N ILE A 101 3.25 -5.10 10.34
CA ILE A 101 4.38 -5.72 11.04
C ILE A 101 3.93 -6.39 12.33
N GLN A 102 4.70 -7.38 12.77
CA GLN A 102 4.70 -7.84 14.16
C GLN A 102 5.78 -7.08 14.93
N ILE A 103 5.62 -6.94 16.23
CA ILE A 103 6.68 -6.43 17.11
C ILE A 103 7.28 -7.61 17.88
N LEU A 104 8.57 -7.83 17.67
CA LEU A 104 9.33 -8.91 18.29
C LEU A 104 10.06 -8.47 19.55
N ASN A 105 10.52 -7.20 19.58
CA ASN A 105 11.25 -6.63 20.70
C ASN A 105 11.18 -5.09 20.70
N ARG A 106 11.57 -4.47 21.80
CA ARG A 106 11.59 -3.02 21.99
C ARG A 106 12.93 -2.62 22.61
N TYR A 107 13.55 -1.58 22.06
CA TYR A 107 14.77 -1.01 22.64
C TYR A 107 14.82 0.50 22.37
N LYS A 108 14.89 1.30 23.43
CA LYS A 108 14.78 2.77 23.35
C LYS A 108 13.52 3.19 22.56
N SER A 109 13.67 4.09 21.60
CA SER A 109 12.61 4.55 20.69
C SER A 109 12.41 3.67 19.44
N TYR A 110 12.94 2.43 19.44
CA TYR A 110 12.87 1.53 18.31
C TYR A 110 12.13 0.24 18.65
N LEU A 111 11.50 -0.33 17.60
CA LEU A 111 10.76 -1.58 17.63
C LEU A 111 11.37 -2.56 16.63
N MET A 112 11.74 -3.76 17.10
CA MET A 112 12.21 -4.84 16.22
C MET A 112 11.00 -5.54 15.61
N PHE A 113 10.88 -5.52 14.29
CA PHE A 113 9.77 -6.15 13.55
C PHE A 113 10.19 -7.43 12.79
N LYS A 114 11.47 -7.60 12.60
CA LYS A 114 12.12 -8.75 12.00
C LYS A 114 13.50 -8.91 12.63
N LYS A 115 14.03 -10.13 12.76
CA LYS A 115 15.36 -10.38 13.35
C LYS A 115 16.40 -9.40 12.78
N ASN A 116 17.05 -8.62 13.64
CA ASN A 116 18.03 -7.58 13.32
C ASN A 116 17.53 -6.37 12.52
N PHE A 117 16.20 -6.20 12.35
CA PHE A 117 15.62 -5.05 11.67
C PHE A 117 14.66 -4.30 12.60
N TRP A 118 14.90 -3.00 12.69
CA TRP A 118 14.24 -2.09 13.61
C TRP A 118 13.63 -0.91 12.86
N ILE A 119 12.58 -0.34 13.41
CA ILE A 119 11.94 0.90 12.95
C ILE A 119 11.70 1.81 14.15
N ARG A 120 11.49 3.11 13.90
CA ARG A 120 11.11 4.05 14.94
C ARG A 120 9.71 3.77 15.46
N LYS A 121 9.51 3.86 16.76
CA LYS A 121 8.21 3.69 17.42
C LYS A 121 7.18 4.69 16.89
N ASP A 122 7.58 5.92 16.61
CA ASP A 122 6.70 6.99 16.15
C ASP A 122 6.20 6.79 14.71
N ASP A 123 6.88 5.96 13.92
CA ASP A 123 6.51 5.64 12.54
C ASP A 123 5.35 4.65 12.45
N VAL A 124 4.90 4.08 13.57
CA VAL A 124 3.88 3.01 13.57
C VAL A 124 2.70 3.30 14.48
N LYS A 125 1.60 2.67 14.18
CA LYS A 125 0.38 2.64 15.00
C LYS A 125 -0.09 1.19 15.17
N PRO A 126 -0.87 0.88 16.22
CA PRO A 126 -1.51 -0.42 16.38
C PRO A 126 -2.30 -0.82 15.13
N ILE A 127 -2.41 -2.12 14.86
CA ILE A 127 -3.05 -2.63 13.63
C ILE A 127 -4.53 -2.20 13.49
N ASN A 128 -5.23 -1.98 14.59
CA ASN A 128 -6.62 -1.51 14.63
C ASN A 128 -6.77 0.01 14.58
N HIS A 129 -5.67 0.78 14.62
CA HIS A 129 -5.71 2.24 14.50
C HIS A 129 -6.39 2.64 13.19
N LYS A 130 -7.23 3.68 13.23
CA LYS A 130 -7.93 4.22 12.05
C LYS A 130 -7.62 5.70 11.90
N ILE A 131 -7.42 6.14 10.68
CA ILE A 131 -7.33 7.54 10.31
C ILE A 131 -8.73 7.98 9.91
N LYS A 132 -9.38 8.78 10.75
CA LYS A 132 -10.73 9.32 10.47
C LYS A 132 -10.70 10.35 9.36
N ASN A 133 -9.72 11.26 9.42
CA ASN A 133 -9.53 12.29 8.39
C ASN A 133 -8.62 11.78 7.28
N PHE A 134 -9.22 11.37 6.15
CA PHE A 134 -8.48 10.87 4.98
C PHE A 134 -7.51 11.90 4.38
N LYS A 135 -7.70 13.22 4.63
CA LYS A 135 -6.79 14.27 4.17
C LYS A 135 -5.36 14.07 4.70
N TYR A 136 -5.21 13.46 5.89
CA TYR A 136 -3.90 13.09 6.38
C TYR A 136 -3.18 12.16 5.38
N ILE A 137 -3.86 11.10 4.93
CA ILE A 137 -3.26 10.11 4.01
C ILE A 137 -2.93 10.74 2.66
N VAL A 138 -3.88 11.46 2.06
CA VAL A 138 -3.64 12.07 0.75
C VAL A 138 -2.55 13.15 0.79
N ASN A 139 -2.41 13.85 1.91
CA ASN A 139 -1.32 14.80 2.12
C ASN A 139 0.05 14.12 2.27
N LEU A 140 0.14 12.93 2.89
CA LEU A 140 1.36 12.13 2.87
C LEU A 140 1.82 11.82 1.43
N PHE A 141 0.87 11.53 0.54
CA PHE A 141 1.16 11.20 -0.87
C PHE A 141 1.31 12.41 -1.78
N ARG A 142 1.08 13.63 -1.30
CA ARG A 142 1.24 14.85 -2.10
C ARG A 142 2.65 14.93 -2.71
N ASN A 143 2.73 15.21 -4.00
CA ASN A 143 3.97 15.24 -4.80
C ASN A 143 4.66 13.87 -4.99
N VAL A 144 4.13 12.77 -4.48
CA VAL A 144 4.61 11.43 -4.85
C VAL A 144 4.43 11.25 -6.35
N LYS A 145 5.42 10.65 -7.01
CA LYS A 145 5.41 10.42 -8.46
C LYS A 145 4.22 9.56 -8.87
N TYR A 146 3.61 9.88 -10.00
CA TYR A 146 2.68 8.97 -10.64
C TYR A 146 3.42 7.72 -11.13
N LYS A 147 2.88 6.56 -10.82
CA LYS A 147 3.38 5.28 -11.32
C LYS A 147 2.23 4.32 -11.51
N TRP A 148 2.02 3.88 -12.74
CA TRP A 148 1.02 2.85 -13.05
C TRP A 148 1.25 1.59 -12.20
N GLY A 149 0.18 1.04 -11.63
CA GLY A 149 0.25 -0.10 -10.71
C GLY A 149 0.85 0.22 -9.34
N GLY A 150 1.27 1.46 -9.08
CA GLY A 150 1.93 1.85 -7.84
C GLY A 150 0.96 2.07 -6.67
N LYS A 151 1.41 1.79 -5.45
CA LYS A 151 0.72 2.15 -4.19
C LYS A 151 1.70 2.48 -3.04
N THR A 152 2.90 3.00 -3.37
CA THR A 152 3.95 3.29 -2.39
C THR A 152 4.56 4.68 -2.57
N PHE A 153 5.47 5.06 -1.67
CA PHE A 153 6.27 6.28 -1.78
C PHE A 153 7.16 6.34 -3.03
N LYS A 154 7.42 5.20 -3.70
CA LYS A 154 8.15 5.13 -4.98
C LYS A 154 7.29 5.50 -6.18
N GLY A 155 5.99 5.62 -5.97
CA GLY A 155 4.98 6.03 -6.94
C GLY A 155 3.63 5.41 -6.65
N VAL A 156 2.58 6.13 -7.04
CA VAL A 156 1.18 5.74 -6.84
C VAL A 156 0.36 6.12 -8.07
N ASP A 157 -0.62 5.30 -8.45
CA ASP A 157 -1.62 5.67 -9.45
C ASP A 157 -2.92 6.16 -8.81
N CYS A 158 -3.89 6.58 -9.64
CA CYS A 158 -5.12 7.18 -9.18
C CYS A 158 -5.95 6.24 -8.29
N SER A 159 -6.18 5.01 -8.73
CA SER A 159 -6.94 4.01 -7.98
C SER A 159 -6.18 3.48 -6.77
N GLY A 160 -4.85 3.37 -6.84
CA GLY A 160 -3.99 3.01 -5.72
C GLY A 160 -4.02 4.04 -4.59
N LEU A 161 -4.06 5.34 -4.91
CA LEU A 161 -4.20 6.41 -3.92
C LEU A 161 -5.54 6.31 -3.17
N VAL A 162 -6.63 6.03 -3.87
CA VAL A 162 -7.94 5.82 -3.24
C VAL A 162 -7.93 4.55 -2.40
N GLN A 163 -7.44 3.45 -2.97
CA GLN A 163 -7.41 2.15 -2.31
C GLN A 163 -6.64 2.17 -0.98
N ILE A 164 -5.47 2.83 -0.94
CA ILE A 164 -4.62 2.82 0.25
C ILE A 164 -5.29 3.46 1.48
N ILE A 165 -6.21 4.41 1.28
CA ILE A 165 -7.01 5.03 2.34
C ILE A 165 -7.90 3.97 3.02
N TYR A 166 -8.55 3.15 2.23
CA TYR A 166 -9.41 2.07 2.72
C TYR A 166 -8.58 0.96 3.38
N ASN A 167 -7.50 0.52 2.71
CA ASN A 167 -6.63 -0.54 3.19
C ASN A 167 -5.98 -0.21 4.54
N TYR A 168 -5.53 1.03 4.72
CA TYR A 168 -5.00 1.46 6.02
C TYR A 168 -6.06 1.34 7.12
N ASN A 169 -7.31 1.64 6.82
CA ASN A 169 -8.43 1.56 7.76
C ASN A 169 -9.02 0.15 7.90
N ASN A 170 -8.34 -0.89 7.38
CA ASN A 170 -8.78 -2.28 7.37
C ASN A 170 -10.14 -2.47 6.68
N LYS A 171 -10.41 -1.67 5.63
CA LYS A 171 -11.60 -1.75 4.80
C LYS A 171 -11.23 -2.25 3.42
N PHE A 172 -12.04 -3.17 2.89
CA PHE A 172 -11.89 -3.60 1.51
C PHE A 172 -12.24 -2.46 0.55
N PHE A 173 -11.42 -2.30 -0.50
CA PHE A 173 -11.72 -1.49 -1.67
C PHE A 173 -10.98 -2.08 -2.88
N PRO A 174 -11.63 -2.18 -4.06
CA PRO A 174 -10.99 -2.75 -5.25
C PRO A 174 -9.75 -1.98 -5.68
N ARG A 175 -8.85 -2.67 -6.39
CA ARG A 175 -7.60 -2.07 -6.86
C ARG A 175 -7.80 -1.20 -8.09
N ASP A 176 -8.57 -1.66 -9.07
CA ASP A 176 -8.69 -1.02 -10.37
C ASP A 176 -9.89 -0.09 -10.43
N THR A 177 -9.75 1.03 -11.16
CA THR A 177 -10.80 2.05 -11.30
C THR A 177 -12.13 1.47 -11.79
N VAL A 178 -12.07 0.50 -12.73
CA VAL A 178 -13.27 -0.17 -13.29
C VAL A 178 -14.05 -0.93 -12.20
N ASP A 179 -13.34 -1.56 -11.27
CA ASP A 179 -13.97 -2.29 -10.17
C ASP A 179 -14.37 -1.36 -9.03
N GLN A 180 -13.60 -0.29 -8.80
CA GLN A 180 -13.95 0.74 -7.80
C GLN A 180 -15.28 1.41 -8.10
N ILE A 181 -15.54 1.77 -9.36
CA ILE A 181 -16.80 2.42 -9.77
C ILE A 181 -18.01 1.48 -9.61
N LYS A 182 -17.80 0.16 -9.79
CA LYS A 182 -18.84 -0.86 -9.61
C LYS A 182 -19.09 -1.21 -8.15
N PHE A 183 -18.08 -1.08 -7.30
CA PHE A 183 -18.12 -1.52 -5.90
C PHE A 183 -19.12 -0.73 -5.05
N LYS A 184 -19.28 0.56 -5.33
CA LYS A 184 -20.31 1.38 -4.67
C LYS A 184 -21.21 1.95 -5.77
N LYS A 185 -22.52 1.69 -5.63
CA LYS A 185 -23.54 2.31 -6.49
C LYS A 185 -23.40 3.82 -6.38
N GLY A 186 -22.73 4.43 -7.34
CA GLY A 186 -22.51 5.88 -7.42
C GLY A 186 -23.71 6.58 -8.04
N LEU A 187 -23.81 7.87 -7.75
CA LEU A 187 -24.74 8.76 -8.46
C LEU A 187 -24.15 9.10 -9.84
N LYS A 188 -24.97 9.05 -10.90
CA LYS A 188 -24.51 9.37 -12.26
C LYS A 188 -24.14 10.84 -12.45
N SER A 189 -24.73 11.74 -11.67
CA SER A 189 -24.36 13.14 -11.62
C SER A 189 -24.67 13.73 -10.25
N LYS A 190 -23.90 14.72 -9.82
CA LYS A 190 -24.09 15.44 -8.59
C LYS A 190 -23.99 16.94 -8.84
N LYS A 191 -24.94 17.72 -8.35
CA LYS A 191 -24.92 19.18 -8.50
C LYS A 191 -23.84 19.83 -7.60
N LYS A 192 -23.51 19.21 -6.46
CA LYS A 192 -22.48 19.70 -5.52
C LYS A 192 -21.69 18.53 -4.96
N PHE A 193 -20.36 18.63 -5.00
CA PHE A 193 -19.45 17.69 -4.37
C PHE A 193 -19.25 18.03 -2.89
N LYS A 194 -18.94 17.01 -2.10
CA LYS A 194 -18.60 17.11 -0.68
C LYS A 194 -17.23 16.52 -0.43
N GLU A 195 -16.64 16.91 0.68
CA GLU A 195 -15.40 16.29 1.18
C GLU A 195 -15.54 14.76 1.26
N GLY A 196 -14.57 14.05 0.72
CA GLY A 196 -14.54 12.58 0.71
C GLY A 196 -15.35 11.93 -0.41
N ASP A 197 -16.07 12.69 -1.24
CA ASP A 197 -16.67 12.13 -2.44
C ASP A 197 -15.57 11.61 -3.37
N ILE A 198 -15.77 10.40 -3.91
CA ILE A 198 -14.89 9.80 -4.90
C ILE A 198 -15.50 10.05 -6.26
N VAL A 199 -14.77 10.76 -7.10
CA VAL A 199 -15.21 11.15 -8.45
C VAL A 199 -14.52 10.26 -9.47
N PHE A 200 -15.30 9.67 -10.35
CA PHE A 200 -14.82 8.82 -11.44
C PHE A 200 -15.10 9.48 -12.79
N TRP A 201 -14.14 9.40 -13.68
CA TRP A 201 -14.31 9.68 -15.11
C TRP A 201 -13.51 8.67 -15.92
N LYS A 202 -13.62 8.68 -17.23
CA LYS A 202 -13.08 7.62 -18.09
C LYS A 202 -11.63 7.26 -17.72
N GLY A 203 -11.43 6.07 -17.15
CA GLY A 203 -10.12 5.52 -16.81
C GLY A 203 -9.41 6.21 -15.62
N HIS A 204 -10.12 7.06 -14.85
CA HIS A 204 -9.49 7.84 -13.79
C HIS A 204 -10.38 8.01 -12.55
N VAL A 205 -9.76 8.34 -11.42
CA VAL A 205 -10.44 8.58 -10.14
C VAL A 205 -9.71 9.63 -9.32
N GLY A 206 -10.47 10.44 -8.58
CA GLY A 206 -9.98 11.40 -7.60
C GLY A 206 -10.86 11.45 -6.37
N ILE A 207 -10.43 12.18 -5.32
CA ILE A 207 -11.15 12.37 -4.07
C ILE A 207 -11.33 13.86 -3.83
N CYS A 208 -12.57 14.30 -3.59
CA CYS A 208 -12.88 15.67 -3.27
C CYS A 208 -12.35 16.04 -1.88
N LEU A 209 -11.61 17.13 -1.80
CA LEU A 209 -11.13 17.72 -0.56
C LEU A 209 -12.16 18.67 0.06
N ASN A 210 -12.98 19.25 -0.79
CA ASN A 210 -14.12 20.12 -0.49
C ASN A 210 -15.03 20.20 -1.72
N SER A 211 -15.90 21.21 -1.80
CA SER A 211 -16.84 21.39 -2.93
C SER A 211 -16.18 21.87 -4.23
N SER A 212 -14.95 22.38 -4.19
CA SER A 212 -14.27 23.01 -5.33
C SER A 212 -12.89 22.43 -5.65
N GLU A 213 -12.33 21.59 -4.77
CA GLU A 213 -11.01 20.98 -4.96
C GLU A 213 -11.06 19.47 -4.82
N PHE A 214 -10.29 18.79 -5.65
CA PHE A 214 -10.03 17.35 -5.50
C PHE A 214 -8.53 17.03 -5.59
N ILE A 215 -8.13 15.85 -5.10
CA ILE A 215 -6.77 15.34 -5.16
C ILE A 215 -6.75 14.01 -5.90
N HIS A 216 -5.76 13.82 -6.75
CA HIS A 216 -5.55 12.61 -7.51
C HIS A 216 -4.08 12.38 -7.88
N ALA A 217 -3.72 11.13 -8.17
CA ALA A 217 -2.46 10.83 -8.84
C ALA A 217 -2.66 11.00 -10.34
N TYR A 218 -2.06 12.05 -10.92
CA TYR A 218 -2.34 12.47 -12.29
C TYR A 218 -1.18 12.16 -13.26
N GLY A 219 -1.42 11.24 -14.19
CA GLY A 219 -0.42 10.77 -15.15
C GLY A 219 0.23 11.88 -15.98
N PRO A 220 -0.54 12.81 -16.62
CA PRO A 220 0.02 13.90 -17.41
C PRO A 220 0.97 14.83 -16.62
N ARG A 221 0.70 15.06 -15.34
CA ARG A 221 1.59 15.85 -14.44
C ARG A 221 2.57 14.98 -13.66
N LYS A 222 2.58 13.67 -13.88
CA LYS A 222 3.51 12.68 -13.30
C LYS A 222 3.58 12.68 -11.77
N LYS A 223 2.55 13.15 -11.06
CA LYS A 223 2.53 13.23 -9.59
C LYS A 223 1.12 13.30 -8.99
N VAL A 224 1.05 13.13 -7.67
CA VAL A 224 -0.15 13.44 -6.88
C VAL A 224 -0.25 14.95 -6.66
N LEU A 225 -1.39 15.52 -7.02
CA LEU A 225 -1.63 16.97 -6.89
C LEU A 225 -3.10 17.27 -6.64
N LYS A 226 -3.35 18.50 -6.17
CA LYS A 226 -4.68 19.08 -6.06
C LYS A 226 -5.03 19.82 -7.35
N MET A 227 -6.30 19.78 -7.70
CA MET A 227 -6.89 20.55 -8.81
C MET A 227 -8.26 21.08 -8.37
N PRO A 228 -8.72 22.21 -8.99
CA PRO A 228 -10.09 22.68 -8.84
C PRO A 228 -11.10 21.73 -9.49
#